data_369b0b3dd20427932d8ff4c84aea6548
#
_entry.id   369b0b3dd20427932d8ff4c84aea6548
#
_cell.length_a   1.000
_cell.length_b   1.000
_cell.length_c   1.000
_cell.angle_alpha   90.00
_cell.angle_beta   90.00
_cell.angle_gamma   90.00
#
_symmetry.space_group_name_H-M   'P 1'
#
loop_
_entity.id
_entity.type
_entity.pdbx_description
1 polymer ?
#
loop_
_entity_poly.entity_id
_entity_poly.type
_entity_poly.pdbx_seq_one_letter_code
_entity_poly.pdbx_strand_id
1 'polypeptide(L)'
;MDAQIAQLLDGKALAQKIQTELQQRIHELQGKIGRSPGLAVLMVGDNPASAAYVRNKERACEKVGIASFGQHFPSETTQTELEQVIHSLNRDERVDGILVQLPLPDHLDAVALLHQIDPNKDADGLHAVNLGRLVRGESGLRSCTPAGVMRLLAEYQINLKGKQAVVVGRSILVGKPMALMLLEADATVTIAHSRTHDLAAITRNADILIAAVGRSNLIAGDMVKPGAVVVD
;
A
#
# COMPACT_ATOMS: atom_id res chain seq x y z
N MET A 1 32.04 -16.05 -18.46
CA MET A 1 31.19 -14.95 -17.93
C MET A 1 30.46 -15.54 -16.74
N ASP A 2 30.91 -15.21 -15.55
CA ASP A 2 30.19 -15.65 -14.34
C ASP A 2 28.77 -15.09 -14.38
N ALA A 3 27.79 -15.97 -14.29
CA ALA A 3 26.41 -15.59 -14.20
C ALA A 3 26.25 -14.78 -12.90
N GLN A 4 26.11 -13.48 -13.02
CA GLN A 4 25.89 -12.61 -11.87
C GLN A 4 24.55 -12.99 -11.26
N ILE A 5 24.56 -13.63 -10.10
CA ILE A 5 23.36 -14.03 -9.38
C ILE A 5 22.64 -12.75 -8.96
N ALA A 6 21.35 -12.65 -9.25
CA ALA A 6 20.53 -11.49 -8.86
C ALA A 6 20.49 -11.35 -7.33
N GLN A 7 20.64 -10.12 -6.84
CA GLN A 7 20.46 -9.82 -5.41
C GLN A 7 18.97 -9.84 -5.08
N LEU A 8 18.58 -10.62 -4.07
CA LEU A 8 17.21 -10.64 -3.57
C LEU A 8 16.97 -9.41 -2.67
N LEU A 9 15.88 -8.67 -2.95
CA LEU A 9 15.34 -7.67 -2.05
C LEU A 9 14.38 -8.37 -1.08
N ASP A 10 14.84 -8.73 0.11
CA ASP A 10 14.08 -9.51 1.08
C ASP A 10 13.07 -8.66 1.86
N GLY A 11 11.84 -8.58 1.33
CA GLY A 11 10.74 -7.87 1.96
C GLY A 11 10.30 -8.47 3.30
N LYS A 12 10.52 -9.79 3.51
CA LYS A 12 10.16 -10.44 4.79
C LYS A 12 11.11 -10.03 5.91
N ALA A 13 12.40 -9.99 5.63
CA ALA A 13 13.39 -9.49 6.57
C ALA A 13 13.14 -8.02 6.92
N LEU A 14 12.86 -7.20 5.91
CA LEU A 14 12.51 -5.80 6.12
C LEU A 14 11.24 -5.64 6.97
N ALA A 15 10.20 -6.42 6.71
CA ALA A 15 8.97 -6.36 7.50
C ALA A 15 9.21 -6.70 8.98
N GLN A 16 10.07 -7.68 9.29
CA GLN A 16 10.44 -7.99 10.66
C GLN A 16 11.20 -6.84 11.34
N LYS A 17 12.13 -6.22 10.63
CA LYS A 17 12.87 -5.04 11.11
C LYS A 17 11.93 -3.90 11.43
N ILE A 18 11.01 -3.56 10.50
CA ILE A 18 10.01 -2.50 10.69
C ILE A 18 9.10 -2.81 11.88
N GLN A 19 8.66 -4.05 12.07
CA GLN A 19 7.84 -4.43 13.23
C GLN A 19 8.58 -4.18 14.54
N THR A 20 9.86 -4.49 14.62
CA THR A 20 10.69 -4.22 15.81
C THR A 20 10.83 -2.72 16.06
N GLU A 21 11.10 -1.93 15.04
CA GLU A 21 11.15 -0.46 15.11
C GLU A 21 9.82 0.13 15.59
N LEU A 22 8.70 -0.41 15.07
CA LEU A 22 7.36 0.02 15.45
C LEU A 22 7.02 -0.31 16.91
N GLN A 23 7.39 -1.49 17.40
CA GLN A 23 7.18 -1.85 18.82
C GLN A 23 7.80 -0.82 19.75
N GLN A 24 9.04 -0.43 19.50
CA GLN A 24 9.72 0.58 20.31
C GLN A 24 9.02 1.94 20.22
N ARG A 25 8.71 2.40 19.01
CA ARG A 25 8.02 3.69 18.79
C ARG A 25 6.63 3.72 19.43
N ILE A 26 5.89 2.61 19.37
CA ILE A 26 4.56 2.50 19.98
C ILE A 26 4.67 2.54 21.50
N HIS A 27 5.65 1.86 22.08
CA HIS A 27 5.89 1.90 23.53
C HIS A 27 6.18 3.34 24.01
N GLU A 28 7.03 4.07 23.30
CA GLU A 28 7.31 5.47 23.60
C GLU A 28 6.08 6.38 23.41
N LEU A 29 5.25 6.09 22.40
CA LEU A 29 4.02 6.84 22.12
C LEU A 29 2.96 6.60 23.20
N GLN A 30 2.79 5.35 23.65
CA GLN A 30 1.85 5.00 24.74
C GLN A 30 2.10 5.82 25.99
N GLY A 31 3.38 6.06 26.35
CA GLY A 31 3.75 6.92 27.47
C GLY A 31 3.30 8.38 27.31
N LYS A 32 3.16 8.86 26.07
CA LYS A 32 2.76 10.25 25.74
C LYS A 32 1.25 10.42 25.66
N ILE A 33 0.55 9.47 25.02
CA ILE A 33 -0.89 9.56 24.75
C ILE A 33 -1.76 8.82 25.75
N GLY A 34 -1.17 8.04 26.66
CA GLY A 34 -1.87 7.29 27.71
C GLY A 34 -2.65 6.05 27.23
N ARG A 35 -2.49 5.66 25.95
CA ARG A 35 -3.15 4.48 25.36
C ARG A 35 -2.34 3.89 24.20
N SER A 36 -2.73 2.68 23.76
CA SER A 36 -2.24 2.14 22.48
C SER A 36 -2.83 2.91 21.29
N PRO A 37 -2.08 3.11 20.21
CA PRO A 37 -2.67 3.52 18.94
C PRO A 37 -3.72 2.51 18.48
N GLY A 38 -4.81 2.98 17.86
CA GLY A 38 -5.94 2.15 17.45
C GLY A 38 -6.10 2.07 15.93
N LEU A 39 -6.29 0.86 15.40
CA LEU A 39 -6.59 0.61 13.98
C LEU A 39 -7.92 -0.13 13.85
N ALA A 40 -8.86 0.45 13.11
CA ALA A 40 -10.09 -0.20 12.70
C ALA A 40 -9.94 -0.76 11.27
N VAL A 41 -10.16 -2.06 11.10
CA VAL A 41 -10.18 -2.74 9.79
C VAL A 41 -11.60 -3.23 9.54
N LEU A 42 -12.27 -2.70 8.52
CA LEU A 42 -13.62 -3.09 8.13
C LEU A 42 -13.55 -4.09 6.97
N MET A 43 -14.14 -5.26 7.16
CA MET A 43 -14.25 -6.30 6.13
C MET A 43 -15.72 -6.62 5.88
N VAL A 44 -16.15 -6.73 4.62
CA VAL A 44 -17.50 -7.11 4.24
C VAL A 44 -17.45 -8.37 3.39
N GLY A 45 -18.30 -9.35 3.75
CA GLY A 45 -18.37 -10.65 3.07
C GLY A 45 -17.21 -11.59 3.40
N ASP A 46 -17.25 -12.77 2.79
CA ASP A 46 -16.42 -13.92 3.18
C ASP A 46 -15.32 -14.25 2.14
N ASN A 47 -14.79 -13.24 1.45
CA ASN A 47 -13.68 -13.46 0.52
C ASN A 47 -12.46 -14.05 1.26
N PRO A 48 -12.00 -15.27 0.91
CA PRO A 48 -10.94 -15.96 1.68
C PRO A 48 -9.60 -15.21 1.66
N ALA A 49 -9.28 -14.53 0.57
CA ALA A 49 -8.05 -13.75 0.46
C ALA A 49 -8.12 -12.52 1.37
N SER A 50 -9.25 -11.78 1.35
CA SER A 50 -9.49 -10.64 2.25
C SER A 50 -9.42 -11.07 3.72
N ALA A 51 -10.05 -12.18 4.08
CA ALA A 51 -10.01 -12.73 5.45
C ALA A 51 -8.58 -13.09 5.90
N ALA A 52 -7.76 -13.65 5.00
CA ALA A 52 -6.36 -13.93 5.31
C ALA A 52 -5.55 -12.65 5.53
N TYR A 53 -5.76 -11.60 4.70
CA TYR A 53 -5.12 -10.31 4.87
C TYR A 53 -5.52 -9.62 6.17
N VAL A 54 -6.81 -9.63 6.53
CA VAL A 54 -7.31 -9.03 7.78
C VAL A 54 -6.69 -9.74 8.99
N ARG A 55 -6.72 -11.08 9.04
CA ARG A 55 -6.08 -11.85 10.11
C ARG A 55 -4.59 -11.55 10.26
N ASN A 56 -3.87 -11.40 9.15
CA ASN A 56 -2.44 -11.06 9.19
C ASN A 56 -2.21 -9.64 9.73
N LYS A 57 -3.07 -8.68 9.37
CA LYS A 57 -3.03 -7.31 9.90
C LYS A 57 -3.30 -7.30 11.41
N GLU A 58 -4.33 -8.00 11.87
CA GLU A 58 -4.66 -8.11 13.31
C GLU A 58 -3.50 -8.70 14.12
N ARG A 59 -2.91 -9.80 13.64
CA ARG A 59 -1.73 -10.39 14.28
C ARG A 59 -0.53 -9.44 14.31
N ALA A 60 -0.33 -8.68 13.23
CA ALA A 60 0.74 -7.69 13.19
C ALA A 60 0.47 -6.54 14.16
N CYS A 61 -0.78 -6.05 14.26
CA CYS A 61 -1.19 -5.04 15.24
C CYS A 61 -0.92 -5.52 16.67
N GLU A 62 -1.39 -6.71 17.02
CA GLU A 62 -1.17 -7.33 18.33
C GLU A 62 0.33 -7.41 18.66
N LYS A 63 1.12 -7.91 17.71
CA LYS A 63 2.57 -8.06 17.86
C LYS A 63 3.28 -6.74 18.14
N VAL A 64 2.86 -5.64 17.53
CA VAL A 64 3.52 -4.33 17.68
C VAL A 64 2.88 -3.44 18.74
N GLY A 65 1.78 -3.85 19.37
CA GLY A 65 1.10 -3.10 20.42
C GLY A 65 0.07 -2.07 19.95
N ILE A 66 -0.48 -2.26 18.73
CA ILE A 66 -1.62 -1.49 18.21
C ILE A 66 -2.92 -2.17 18.66
N ALA A 67 -3.87 -1.39 19.22
CA ALA A 67 -5.20 -1.86 19.55
C ALA A 67 -6.03 -2.09 18.27
N SER A 68 -6.64 -3.27 18.13
CA SER A 68 -7.47 -3.59 16.97
C SER A 68 -8.94 -3.31 17.27
N PHE A 69 -9.60 -2.54 16.39
CA PHE A 69 -11.02 -2.23 16.38
C PHE A 69 -11.70 -2.82 15.13
N GLY A 70 -11.15 -3.93 14.61
CA GLY A 70 -11.65 -4.60 13.41
C GLY A 70 -13.09 -5.06 13.54
N GLN A 71 -13.85 -4.97 12.45
CA GLN A 71 -15.23 -5.44 12.34
C GLN A 71 -15.42 -6.19 11.04
N HIS A 72 -16.07 -7.36 11.12
CA HIS A 72 -16.45 -8.16 9.97
C HIS A 72 -17.98 -8.11 9.79
N PHE A 73 -18.42 -7.72 8.62
CA PHE A 73 -19.82 -7.53 8.28
C PHE A 73 -20.27 -8.61 7.28
N PRO A 74 -21.55 -9.05 7.38
CA PRO A 74 -22.15 -9.93 6.37
C PRO A 74 -22.10 -9.31 4.96
N SER A 75 -22.13 -10.17 3.94
CA SER A 75 -22.12 -9.72 2.53
C SER A 75 -23.30 -8.85 2.15
N GLU A 76 -24.43 -8.96 2.87
CA GLU A 76 -25.68 -8.20 2.64
C GLU A 76 -25.66 -6.80 3.28
N THR A 77 -24.62 -6.47 4.05
CA THR A 77 -24.51 -5.17 4.73
C THR A 77 -24.69 -4.03 3.75
N THR A 78 -25.54 -3.08 4.09
CA THR A 78 -25.89 -1.96 3.24
C THR A 78 -24.82 -0.86 3.27
N GLN A 79 -24.82 -0.04 2.23
CA GLN A 79 -23.99 1.17 2.13
C GLN A 79 -24.18 2.07 3.36
N THR A 80 -25.43 2.35 3.74
CA THR A 80 -25.77 3.23 4.87
C THR A 80 -25.27 2.70 6.20
N GLU A 81 -25.33 1.39 6.45
CA GLU A 81 -24.79 0.79 7.68
C GLU A 81 -23.28 0.99 7.77
N LEU A 82 -22.54 0.77 6.69
CA LEU A 82 -21.09 0.98 6.66
C LEU A 82 -20.71 2.45 6.83
N GLU A 83 -21.47 3.37 6.21
CA GLU A 83 -21.28 4.81 6.40
C GLU A 83 -21.46 5.22 7.87
N GLN A 84 -22.49 4.69 8.54
CA GLN A 84 -22.72 4.95 9.96
C GLN A 84 -21.58 4.43 10.82
N VAL A 85 -21.05 3.23 10.52
CA VAL A 85 -19.88 2.68 11.21
C VAL A 85 -18.65 3.55 11.02
N ILE A 86 -18.34 3.96 9.77
CA ILE A 86 -17.21 4.85 9.48
C ILE A 86 -17.37 6.18 10.22
N HIS A 87 -18.57 6.78 10.22
CA HIS A 87 -18.84 8.00 10.97
C HIS A 87 -18.63 7.84 12.49
N SER A 88 -18.99 6.70 13.06
CA SER A 88 -18.73 6.39 14.47
C SER A 88 -17.23 6.29 14.75
N LEU A 89 -16.49 5.56 13.90
CA LEU A 89 -15.04 5.39 14.04
C LEU A 89 -14.27 6.70 13.83
N ASN A 90 -14.74 7.59 12.94
CA ASN A 90 -14.15 8.92 12.77
C ASN A 90 -14.19 9.74 14.08
N ARG A 91 -15.23 9.55 14.90
CA ARG A 91 -15.42 10.26 16.17
C ARG A 91 -14.82 9.55 17.38
N ASP A 92 -14.46 8.29 17.24
CA ASP A 92 -13.87 7.52 18.35
C ASP A 92 -12.41 7.93 18.53
N GLU A 93 -12.11 8.56 19.65
CA GLU A 93 -10.76 9.02 20.02
C GLU A 93 -9.77 7.87 20.26
N ARG A 94 -10.26 6.65 20.40
CA ARG A 94 -9.42 5.45 20.54
C ARG A 94 -8.92 4.93 19.19
N VAL A 95 -9.52 5.37 18.07
CA VAL A 95 -9.22 4.94 16.70
C VAL A 95 -8.40 6.01 16.01
N ASP A 96 -7.16 5.70 15.68
CA ASP A 96 -6.23 6.58 14.98
C ASP A 96 -6.16 6.31 13.47
N GLY A 97 -6.56 5.10 13.05
CA GLY A 97 -6.60 4.70 11.64
C GLY A 97 -7.81 3.85 11.32
N ILE A 98 -8.36 4.06 10.13
CA ILE A 98 -9.49 3.30 9.56
C ILE A 98 -9.07 2.77 8.20
N LEU A 99 -9.37 1.49 7.95
CA LEU A 99 -9.10 0.80 6.71
C LEU A 99 -10.34 0.00 6.29
N VAL A 100 -10.78 0.19 5.05
CA VAL A 100 -11.81 -0.65 4.43
C VAL A 100 -11.13 -1.67 3.54
N GLN A 101 -11.24 -2.95 3.89
CA GLN A 101 -10.61 -4.04 3.14
C GLN A 101 -11.31 -4.25 1.79
N LEU A 102 -10.57 -4.00 0.72
CA LEU A 102 -11.04 -4.25 -0.66
C LEU A 102 -10.68 -5.68 -1.10
N PRO A 103 -11.45 -6.28 -2.05
CA PRO A 103 -12.66 -5.73 -2.67
C PRO A 103 -13.89 -5.79 -1.77
N LEU A 104 -14.84 -4.90 -2.01
CA LEU A 104 -16.18 -4.95 -1.42
C LEU A 104 -17.16 -5.70 -2.36
N PRO A 105 -18.30 -6.21 -1.84
CA PRO A 105 -19.41 -6.67 -2.66
C PRO A 105 -19.87 -5.61 -3.69
N ASP A 106 -20.34 -6.04 -4.88
CA ASP A 106 -20.64 -5.18 -6.02
C ASP A 106 -21.74 -4.14 -5.78
N HIS A 107 -22.62 -4.36 -4.79
CA HIS A 107 -23.69 -3.41 -4.43
C HIS A 107 -23.21 -2.21 -3.60
N LEU A 108 -21.94 -2.23 -3.16
CA LEU A 108 -21.33 -1.17 -2.35
C LEU A 108 -20.45 -0.26 -3.20
N ASP A 109 -20.62 1.04 -3.03
CA ASP A 109 -19.72 2.02 -3.62
C ASP A 109 -18.46 2.22 -2.76
N ALA A 110 -17.40 1.50 -3.11
CA ALA A 110 -16.12 1.57 -2.42
C ALA A 110 -15.54 3.00 -2.40
N VAL A 111 -15.73 3.78 -3.48
CA VAL A 111 -15.20 5.14 -3.57
C VAL A 111 -15.92 6.06 -2.60
N ALA A 112 -17.24 5.97 -2.56
CA ALA A 112 -18.05 6.74 -1.61
C ALA A 112 -17.68 6.42 -0.16
N LEU A 113 -17.51 5.13 0.19
CA LEU A 113 -17.11 4.70 1.55
C LEU A 113 -15.73 5.21 1.94
N LEU A 114 -14.74 5.10 1.05
CA LEU A 114 -13.38 5.61 1.31
C LEU A 114 -13.37 7.13 1.52
N HIS A 115 -14.27 7.87 0.87
CA HIS A 115 -14.41 9.32 1.06
C HIS A 115 -15.11 9.70 2.37
N GLN A 116 -15.77 8.78 3.07
CA GLN A 116 -16.35 9.03 4.39
C GLN A 116 -15.32 8.92 5.53
N ILE A 117 -14.16 8.31 5.28
CA ILE A 117 -13.08 8.23 6.26
C ILE A 117 -12.48 9.63 6.46
N ASP A 118 -12.23 10.02 7.72
CA ASP A 118 -11.45 11.23 7.98
C ASP A 118 -10.07 11.11 7.32
N PRO A 119 -9.65 12.07 6.47
CA PRO A 119 -8.34 12.01 5.80
C PRO A 119 -7.15 11.82 6.74
N ASN A 120 -7.27 12.21 8.01
CA ASN A 120 -6.23 12.02 9.01
C ASN A 120 -6.24 10.61 9.63
N LYS A 121 -7.34 9.85 9.44
CA LYS A 121 -7.48 8.45 9.86
C LYS A 121 -7.44 7.46 8.68
N ASP A 122 -7.26 7.92 7.45
CA ASP A 122 -7.18 7.11 6.23
C ASP A 122 -5.89 6.29 6.20
N ALA A 123 -5.88 5.13 6.85
CA ALA A 123 -4.69 4.31 7.03
C ALA A 123 -4.09 3.78 5.71
N ASP A 124 -4.89 3.61 4.67
CA ASP A 124 -4.43 3.17 3.34
C ASP A 124 -4.01 4.31 2.42
N GLY A 125 -4.23 5.58 2.81
CA GLY A 125 -3.86 6.75 2.01
C GLY A 125 -4.63 6.87 0.68
N LEU A 126 -5.86 6.38 0.63
CA LEU A 126 -6.70 6.31 -0.58
C LEU A 126 -7.73 7.45 -0.67
N HIS A 127 -7.93 8.20 0.40
CA HIS A 127 -8.81 9.37 0.39
C HIS A 127 -8.30 10.42 -0.59
N ALA A 128 -9.21 11.08 -1.32
CA ALA A 128 -8.86 12.06 -2.34
C ALA A 128 -7.94 13.19 -1.82
N VAL A 129 -8.10 13.59 -0.56
CA VAL A 129 -7.22 14.59 0.09
C VAL A 129 -5.78 14.07 0.19
N ASN A 130 -5.57 12.83 0.63
CA ASN A 130 -4.23 12.25 0.76
C ASN A 130 -3.58 11.99 -0.61
N LEU A 131 -4.35 11.56 -1.59
CA LEU A 131 -3.89 11.45 -2.98
C LEU A 131 -3.56 12.83 -3.57
N GLY A 132 -4.35 13.86 -3.28
CA GLY A 132 -4.06 15.24 -3.65
C GLY A 132 -2.77 15.76 -3.02
N ARG A 133 -2.54 15.48 -1.73
CA ARG A 133 -1.28 15.80 -1.05
C ARG A 133 -0.09 15.10 -1.70
N LEU A 134 -0.24 13.82 -2.09
CA LEU A 134 0.80 13.09 -2.83
C LEU A 134 1.13 13.77 -4.17
N VAL A 135 0.11 14.14 -4.95
CA VAL A 135 0.31 14.86 -6.22
C VAL A 135 1.05 16.19 -6.04
N ARG A 136 0.82 16.88 -4.91
CA ARG A 136 1.40 18.18 -4.60
C ARG A 136 2.77 18.12 -3.92
N GLY A 137 3.27 16.92 -3.59
CA GLY A 137 4.48 16.75 -2.80
C GLY A 137 4.32 17.19 -1.34
N GLU A 138 3.08 17.24 -0.83
CA GLU A 138 2.78 17.62 0.55
C GLU A 138 2.82 16.41 1.49
N SER A 139 3.11 16.64 2.77
CA SER A 139 3.05 15.58 3.78
C SER A 139 1.62 15.06 3.96
N GLY A 140 1.47 13.75 4.17
CA GLY A 140 0.18 13.10 4.36
C GLY A 140 0.33 11.58 4.41
N LEU A 141 -0.79 10.89 4.65
CA LEU A 141 -0.82 9.43 4.59
C LEU A 141 -0.61 8.97 3.15
N ARG A 142 0.10 7.87 2.98
CA ARG A 142 0.48 7.30 1.68
C ARG A 142 -0.07 5.89 1.53
N SER A 143 -0.37 5.50 0.29
CA SER A 143 -0.79 4.13 0.00
C SER A 143 0.24 3.12 0.49
N CYS A 144 -0.22 2.13 1.27
CA CYS A 144 0.65 1.24 2.05
C CYS A 144 1.59 0.41 1.17
N THR A 145 1.11 -0.19 0.07
CA THR A 145 1.93 -1.01 -0.83
C THR A 145 3.03 -0.19 -1.51
N PRO A 146 2.75 0.96 -2.15
CA PRO A 146 3.79 1.85 -2.67
C PRO A 146 4.78 2.31 -1.61
N ALA A 147 4.30 2.69 -0.42
CA ALA A 147 5.18 3.09 0.69
C ALA A 147 6.11 1.96 1.12
N GLY A 148 5.61 0.71 1.16
CA GLY A 148 6.40 -0.48 1.43
C GLY A 148 7.49 -0.72 0.38
N VAL A 149 7.16 -0.56 -0.91
CA VAL A 149 8.12 -0.66 -2.01
C VAL A 149 9.20 0.43 -1.88
N MET A 150 8.82 1.68 -1.63
CA MET A 150 9.80 2.76 -1.43
C MET A 150 10.72 2.47 -0.22
N ARG A 151 10.17 1.94 0.87
CA ARG A 151 10.96 1.54 2.04
C ARG A 151 11.92 0.40 1.71
N LEU A 152 11.50 -0.57 0.87
CA LEU A 152 12.34 -1.67 0.40
C LEU A 152 13.50 -1.13 -0.45
N LEU A 153 13.22 -0.27 -1.41
CA LEU A 153 14.25 0.36 -2.26
C LEU A 153 15.26 1.15 -1.42
N ALA A 154 14.78 1.90 -0.42
CA ALA A 154 15.65 2.65 0.50
C ALA A 154 16.51 1.74 1.38
N GLU A 155 15.99 0.63 1.90
CA GLU A 155 16.72 -0.34 2.72
C GLU A 155 17.94 -0.92 1.97
N TYR A 156 17.74 -1.19 0.68
CA TYR A 156 18.81 -1.69 -0.19
C TYR A 156 19.62 -0.59 -0.90
N GLN A 157 19.44 0.67 -0.47
CA GLN A 157 20.19 1.83 -0.97
C GLN A 157 20.09 2.00 -2.50
N ILE A 158 18.95 1.63 -3.09
CA ILE A 158 18.70 1.79 -4.53
C ILE A 158 18.54 3.28 -4.82
N ASN A 159 19.49 3.83 -5.59
CA ASN A 159 19.40 5.22 -6.02
C ASN A 159 18.33 5.38 -7.10
N LEU A 160 17.34 6.24 -6.83
CA LEU A 160 16.23 6.53 -7.74
C LEU A 160 16.47 7.76 -8.61
N LYS A 161 17.32 8.69 -8.15
CA LYS A 161 17.56 9.96 -8.81
C LYS A 161 18.10 9.78 -10.22
N GLY A 162 17.38 10.34 -11.20
CA GLY A 162 17.73 10.28 -12.62
C GLY A 162 17.51 8.91 -13.27
N LYS A 163 16.93 7.92 -12.56
CA LYS A 163 16.64 6.59 -13.10
C LYS A 163 15.35 6.55 -13.90
N GLN A 164 15.33 5.68 -14.92
CA GLN A 164 14.12 5.37 -15.66
C GLN A 164 13.32 4.32 -14.87
N ALA A 165 12.17 4.73 -14.35
CA ALA A 165 11.27 3.84 -13.64
C ALA A 165 10.03 3.54 -14.48
N VAL A 166 9.70 2.26 -14.61
CA VAL A 166 8.48 1.81 -15.30
C VAL A 166 7.57 1.14 -14.29
N VAL A 167 6.35 1.65 -14.17
CA VAL A 167 5.28 1.05 -13.36
C VAL A 167 4.27 0.40 -14.28
N VAL A 168 4.16 -0.92 -14.23
CA VAL A 168 3.18 -1.69 -15.00
C VAL A 168 1.95 -1.87 -14.14
N GLY A 169 0.91 -1.09 -14.42
CA GLY A 169 -0.33 -0.99 -13.66
C GLY A 169 -0.71 0.46 -13.38
N ARG A 170 -2.02 0.73 -13.26
CA ARG A 170 -2.54 2.09 -13.01
C ARG A 170 -3.69 2.14 -12.00
N SER A 171 -3.73 1.17 -11.10
CA SER A 171 -4.71 1.15 -10.03
C SER A 171 -4.52 2.34 -9.07
N ILE A 172 -5.59 2.73 -8.39
CA ILE A 172 -5.54 3.74 -7.34
C ILE A 172 -4.79 3.23 -6.10
N LEU A 173 -4.80 1.91 -5.90
CA LEU A 173 -4.17 1.26 -4.76
C LEU A 173 -2.64 1.24 -4.87
N VAL A 174 -2.11 0.99 -6.08
CA VAL A 174 -0.68 0.76 -6.27
C VAL A 174 -0.09 1.60 -7.41
N GLY A 175 -0.55 1.41 -8.64
CA GLY A 175 0.13 1.92 -9.83
C GLY A 175 0.28 3.44 -9.85
N LYS A 176 -0.80 4.18 -9.64
CA LYS A 176 -0.78 5.65 -9.63
C LYS A 176 0.05 6.21 -8.45
N PRO A 177 -0.19 5.83 -7.20
CA PRO A 177 0.61 6.33 -6.08
C PRO A 177 2.08 5.89 -6.16
N MET A 178 2.38 4.69 -6.64
CA MET A 178 3.76 4.24 -6.87
C MET A 178 4.51 5.15 -7.84
N ALA A 179 3.88 5.48 -8.98
CA ALA A 179 4.47 6.36 -9.97
C ALA A 179 4.75 7.76 -9.40
N LEU A 180 3.84 8.30 -8.61
CA LEU A 180 4.01 9.60 -7.96
C LEU A 180 5.12 9.57 -6.91
N MET A 181 5.23 8.52 -6.09
CA MET A 181 6.29 8.40 -5.09
C MET A 181 7.68 8.22 -5.73
N LEU A 182 7.78 7.51 -6.85
CA LEU A 182 9.02 7.42 -7.64
C LEU A 182 9.39 8.78 -8.27
N LEU A 183 8.39 9.54 -8.74
CA LEU A 183 8.59 10.90 -9.25
C LEU A 183 9.09 11.85 -8.16
N GLU A 184 8.51 11.81 -6.96
CA GLU A 184 8.97 12.57 -5.78
C GLU A 184 10.42 12.24 -5.40
N ALA A 185 10.89 11.02 -5.73
CA ALA A 185 12.26 10.56 -5.51
C ALA A 185 13.20 10.85 -6.70
N ASP A 186 12.86 11.81 -7.55
CA ASP A 186 13.62 12.26 -8.72
C ASP A 186 13.82 11.20 -9.84
N ALA A 187 12.97 10.18 -9.92
CA ALA A 187 12.97 9.24 -11.04
C ALA A 187 12.19 9.81 -12.23
N THR A 188 12.58 9.43 -13.45
CA THR A 188 11.76 9.63 -14.66
C THR A 188 10.80 8.47 -14.78
N VAL A 189 9.50 8.71 -14.74
CA VAL A 189 8.50 7.65 -14.57
C VAL A 189 7.64 7.45 -15.80
N THR A 190 7.51 6.21 -16.23
CA THR A 190 6.55 5.77 -17.25
C THR A 190 5.53 4.83 -16.62
N ILE A 191 4.24 5.08 -16.84
CA ILE A 191 3.15 4.18 -16.46
C ILE A 191 2.70 3.40 -17.69
N ALA A 192 2.83 2.06 -17.63
CA ALA A 192 2.31 1.14 -18.64
C ALA A 192 1.06 0.42 -18.12
N HIS A 193 0.15 0.06 -19.01
CA HIS A 193 -1.13 -0.56 -18.64
C HIS A 193 -1.68 -1.44 -19.77
N SER A 194 -2.83 -2.05 -19.62
CA SER A 194 -3.45 -2.98 -20.58
C SER A 194 -3.74 -2.40 -21.99
N ARG A 195 -3.61 -1.09 -22.17
CA ARG A 195 -3.74 -0.42 -23.48
C ARG A 195 -2.40 0.07 -24.03
N THR A 196 -1.31 -0.24 -23.34
CA THR A 196 0.04 0.14 -23.79
C THR A 196 0.45 -0.73 -24.97
N HIS A 197 0.88 -0.10 -26.04
CA HIS A 197 1.49 -0.78 -27.17
C HIS A 197 2.94 -1.14 -26.84
N ASP A 198 3.38 -2.31 -27.28
CA ASP A 198 4.75 -2.81 -27.11
C ASP A 198 5.30 -2.62 -25.68
N LEU A 199 4.65 -3.31 -24.74
CA LEU A 199 5.04 -3.31 -23.33
C LEU A 199 6.53 -3.69 -23.17
N ALA A 200 7.01 -4.64 -23.98
CA ALA A 200 8.38 -5.12 -23.91
C ALA A 200 9.41 -4.01 -24.25
N ALA A 201 9.15 -3.18 -25.26
CA ALA A 201 10.04 -2.07 -25.58
C ALA A 201 10.14 -1.04 -24.43
N ILE A 202 9.03 -0.84 -23.70
CA ILE A 202 9.01 0.07 -22.57
C ILE A 202 9.77 -0.51 -21.37
N THR A 203 9.49 -1.76 -21.01
CA THR A 203 10.09 -2.40 -19.82
C THR A 203 11.60 -2.66 -19.98
N ARG A 204 12.08 -2.94 -21.19
CA ARG A 204 13.52 -3.09 -21.48
C ARG A 204 14.36 -1.84 -21.22
N ASN A 205 13.74 -0.66 -21.14
CA ASN A 205 14.44 0.59 -20.84
C ASN A 205 14.45 0.93 -19.34
N ALA A 206 13.75 0.15 -18.51
CA ALA A 206 13.61 0.43 -17.10
C ALA A 206 14.88 0.09 -16.30
N ASP A 207 15.42 1.04 -15.56
CA ASP A 207 16.37 0.78 -14.47
C ASP A 207 15.65 0.20 -13.25
N ILE A 208 14.39 0.61 -13.07
CA ILE A 208 13.50 0.17 -11.98
C ILE A 208 12.17 -0.22 -12.60
N LEU A 209 11.79 -1.48 -12.43
CA LEU A 209 10.55 -2.05 -12.96
C LEU A 209 9.66 -2.50 -11.82
N ILE A 210 8.46 -1.90 -11.72
CA ILE A 210 7.44 -2.27 -10.74
C ILE A 210 6.30 -2.96 -11.47
N ALA A 211 6.07 -4.24 -11.21
CA ALA A 211 4.93 -5.00 -11.74
C ALA A 211 3.77 -4.94 -10.73
N ALA A 212 2.68 -4.27 -11.07
CA ALA A 212 1.53 -4.01 -10.17
C ALA A 212 0.20 -4.36 -10.87
N VAL A 213 0.11 -5.55 -11.48
CA VAL A 213 -1.06 -5.97 -12.27
C VAL A 213 -1.72 -7.26 -11.77
N GLY A 214 -1.11 -7.97 -10.80
CA GLY A 214 -1.63 -9.23 -10.26
C GLY A 214 -1.80 -10.33 -11.32
N ARG A 215 -0.97 -10.32 -12.37
CA ARG A 215 -0.98 -11.28 -13.47
C ARG A 215 0.37 -11.94 -13.62
N SER A 216 0.47 -13.18 -13.19
CA SER A 216 1.67 -13.99 -13.30
C SER A 216 2.17 -14.09 -14.76
N ASN A 217 3.48 -14.11 -14.93
CA ASN A 217 4.15 -14.26 -16.23
C ASN A 217 3.83 -13.18 -17.27
N LEU A 218 3.33 -12.01 -16.87
CA LEU A 218 3.15 -10.89 -17.79
C LEU A 218 4.49 -10.29 -18.23
N ILE A 219 5.44 -10.23 -17.32
CA ILE A 219 6.80 -9.77 -17.59
C ILE A 219 7.71 -11.00 -17.70
N ALA A 220 8.28 -11.19 -18.87
CA ALA A 220 9.26 -12.26 -19.13
C ALA A 220 10.69 -11.73 -19.02
N GLY A 221 11.66 -12.63 -18.85
CA GLY A 221 13.06 -12.24 -18.65
C GLY A 221 13.67 -11.40 -19.77
N ASP A 222 13.25 -11.64 -21.01
CA ASP A 222 13.66 -10.87 -22.19
C ASP A 222 13.04 -9.46 -22.26
N MET A 223 12.09 -9.16 -21.37
CA MET A 223 11.47 -7.84 -21.21
C MET A 223 12.14 -7.00 -20.10
N VAL A 224 13.16 -7.52 -19.45
CA VAL A 224 13.85 -6.86 -18.34
C VAL A 224 15.24 -6.43 -18.78
N LYS A 225 15.60 -5.17 -18.51
CA LYS A 225 16.94 -4.65 -18.75
C LYS A 225 17.96 -5.37 -17.86
N PRO A 226 19.11 -5.84 -18.36
CA PRO A 226 20.17 -6.36 -17.52
C PRO A 226 20.59 -5.35 -16.44
N GLY A 227 20.65 -5.79 -15.18
CA GLY A 227 20.98 -4.94 -14.03
C GLY A 227 19.82 -4.08 -13.51
N ALA A 228 18.60 -4.22 -14.05
CA ALA A 228 17.43 -3.53 -13.51
C ALA A 228 17.02 -4.07 -12.13
N VAL A 229 16.47 -3.20 -11.32
CA VAL A 229 15.76 -3.55 -10.08
C VAL A 229 14.32 -3.89 -10.43
N VAL A 230 13.85 -5.07 -10.04
CA VAL A 230 12.48 -5.53 -10.32
C VAL A 230 11.76 -5.78 -8.99
N VAL A 231 10.54 -5.24 -8.88
CA VAL A 231 9.63 -5.47 -7.74
C VAL A 231 8.28 -5.93 -8.30
N ASP A 232 7.76 -7.07 -7.81
CA ASP A 232 6.47 -7.65 -8.16
C ASP A 232 5.60 -7.79 -6.90
#